data_134f0b3b322fc82b68730b88b1b5ed1e
#
_entry.id   134f0b3b322fc82b68730b88b1b5ed1e
#
_cell.length_a   1.000
_cell.length_b   1.000
_cell.length_c   1.000
_cell.angle_alpha   90.00
_cell.angle_beta   90.00
_cell.angle_gamma   90.00
#
_symmetry.space_group_name_H-M   'P 1'
#
loop_
_entity.id
_entity.type
_entity.pdbx_description
1 polymer ?
#
loop_
_entity_poly.entity_id
_entity_poly.type
_entity_poly.pdbx_seq_one_letter_code
_entity_poly.pdbx_strand_id
1 'polypeptide(L)'
;SGKTKDRLRTLDTETLLKDYKVENKTAPGTFKYRYSTPLTVPIEGNYTKLPIHPYVLGFILGDGCISGNRPTVRVSTNREDWPEIVDRLRSYLPDPNLVHEGTEVRGAKHFRIHGLGKELKDLGLIGCKSKDKFIPELYLKSSIENRRLLLAGLLDTDGCVGSKKKISKVSTYSSKSEHLRDGISYLVRSLGGLSTKNESTRFKYGRYTTSYMCSIRLAFNPFLRKYK
;
A
#
# COMPACT_ATOMS: atom_id res chain seq x y z
N SER A 1 -21.45 -34.45 -5.20
CA SER A 1 -21.30 -33.22 -5.99
C SER A 1 -19.84 -33.06 -6.38
N GLY A 2 -19.49 -33.47 -7.62
CA GLY A 2 -18.14 -33.43 -8.13
C GLY A 2 -17.67 -31.99 -8.30
N LYS A 3 -16.63 -31.60 -7.58
CA LYS A 3 -15.86 -30.41 -7.91
C LYS A 3 -15.21 -30.68 -9.27
N THR A 4 -15.68 -30.01 -10.32
CA THR A 4 -15.01 -29.95 -11.60
C THR A 4 -13.60 -29.38 -11.31
N LYS A 5 -12.56 -30.17 -11.52
CA LYS A 5 -11.18 -29.68 -11.45
C LYS A 5 -11.05 -28.58 -12.50
N ASP A 6 -10.72 -27.36 -12.05
CA ASP A 6 -10.44 -26.22 -12.92
C ASP A 6 -9.32 -26.62 -13.87
N ARG A 7 -9.68 -26.92 -15.13
CA ARG A 7 -8.72 -27.19 -16.19
C ARG A 7 -8.38 -25.90 -16.89
N LEU A 8 -7.13 -25.53 -16.92
CA LEU A 8 -6.62 -24.49 -17.80
C LEU A 8 -6.93 -24.88 -19.24
N ARG A 9 -7.58 -23.97 -19.98
CA ARG A 9 -7.90 -24.11 -21.39
C ARG A 9 -7.49 -22.85 -22.11
N THR A 10 -6.94 -23.00 -23.30
CA THR A 10 -6.78 -21.89 -24.23
C THR A 10 -8.04 -21.80 -25.08
N LEU A 11 -8.69 -20.65 -25.06
CA LEU A 11 -9.88 -20.35 -25.83
C LEU A 11 -9.61 -19.09 -26.69
N ASP A 12 -10.14 -19.09 -27.91
CA ASP A 12 -10.15 -17.89 -28.71
C ASP A 12 -11.19 -16.88 -28.23
N THR A 13 -11.05 -15.64 -28.66
CA THR A 13 -11.91 -14.53 -28.25
C THR A 13 -13.37 -14.72 -28.68
N GLU A 14 -13.61 -15.32 -29.83
CA GLU A 14 -14.97 -15.54 -30.33
C GLU A 14 -15.71 -16.55 -29.46
N THR A 15 -15.04 -17.64 -29.10
CA THR A 15 -15.57 -18.64 -28.15
C THR A 15 -15.88 -18.04 -26.79
N LEU A 16 -14.98 -17.19 -26.27
CA LEU A 16 -15.21 -16.49 -25.02
C LEU A 16 -16.42 -15.56 -25.08
N LEU A 17 -16.57 -14.79 -26.16
CA LEU A 17 -17.67 -13.83 -26.32
C LEU A 17 -19.06 -14.49 -26.37
N LYS A 18 -19.15 -15.72 -26.85
CA LYS A 18 -20.42 -16.43 -26.98
C LYS A 18 -21.08 -16.76 -25.64
N ASP A 19 -20.31 -17.08 -24.60
CA ASP A 19 -20.86 -17.59 -23.36
C ASP A 19 -20.11 -17.18 -22.06
N TYR A 20 -19.35 -16.08 -22.09
CA TYR A 20 -18.57 -15.62 -20.92
C TYR A 20 -19.45 -15.21 -19.72
N LYS A 21 -20.73 -14.92 -19.96
CA LYS A 21 -21.73 -14.59 -18.95
C LYS A 21 -22.87 -15.58 -18.98
N VAL A 22 -23.29 -15.99 -17.81
CA VAL A 22 -24.49 -16.79 -17.63
C VAL A 22 -25.41 -16.08 -16.65
N GLU A 23 -26.68 -15.93 -17.01
CA GLU A 23 -27.65 -15.35 -16.10
C GLU A 23 -27.77 -16.17 -14.82
N ASN A 24 -27.85 -15.49 -13.69
CA ASN A 24 -27.97 -16.14 -12.40
C ASN A 24 -29.40 -16.61 -12.17
N LYS A 25 -29.66 -17.93 -12.21
CA LYS A 25 -30.97 -18.52 -12.01
C LYS A 25 -31.65 -18.15 -10.68
N THR A 26 -30.84 -17.80 -9.65
CA THR A 26 -31.35 -17.45 -8.31
C THR A 26 -31.50 -15.95 -8.09
N ALA A 27 -31.09 -15.13 -9.04
CA ALA A 27 -31.18 -13.66 -8.97
C ALA A 27 -31.31 -13.10 -10.38
N PRO A 28 -32.54 -13.07 -10.96
CA PRO A 28 -32.81 -12.56 -12.30
C PRO A 28 -32.23 -11.17 -12.51
N GLY A 29 -31.69 -10.90 -13.70
CA GLY A 29 -31.01 -9.64 -14.03
C GLY A 29 -29.57 -9.54 -13.53
N THR A 30 -29.05 -10.53 -12.81
CA THR A 30 -27.62 -10.62 -12.46
C THR A 30 -26.93 -11.70 -13.25
N PHE A 31 -25.61 -11.53 -13.48
CA PHE A 31 -24.82 -12.45 -14.27
C PHE A 31 -23.66 -13.02 -13.45
N LYS A 32 -23.34 -14.29 -13.73
CA LYS A 32 -22.10 -14.94 -13.28
C LYS A 32 -21.14 -15.06 -14.47
N TYR A 33 -19.86 -14.81 -14.21
CA TYR A 33 -18.83 -15.08 -15.22
C TYR A 33 -18.51 -16.58 -15.22
N ARG A 34 -18.46 -17.17 -16.43
CA ARG A 34 -18.21 -18.61 -16.61
C ARG A 34 -16.72 -18.94 -16.56
N TYR A 35 -15.90 -18.00 -16.98
CA TYR A 35 -14.45 -18.17 -17.05
C TYR A 35 -13.73 -17.28 -16.04
N SER A 36 -12.60 -17.74 -15.57
CA SER A 36 -11.66 -16.99 -14.77
C SER A 36 -10.25 -17.19 -15.32
N THR A 37 -9.43 -16.17 -15.25
CA THR A 37 -8.01 -16.27 -15.57
C THR A 37 -7.21 -16.45 -14.29
N PRO A 38 -6.13 -17.27 -14.30
CA PRO A 38 -5.22 -17.33 -13.16
C PRO A 38 -4.59 -15.96 -12.93
N LEU A 39 -4.38 -15.62 -11.67
CA LEU A 39 -3.58 -14.47 -11.32
C LEU A 39 -2.11 -14.76 -11.64
N THR A 40 -1.37 -13.71 -11.96
CA THR A 40 0.09 -13.79 -12.10
C THR A 40 0.71 -14.17 -10.76
N VAL A 41 1.77 -14.96 -10.79
CA VAL A 41 2.62 -15.16 -9.62
C VAL A 41 3.41 -13.88 -9.32
N PRO A 42 3.90 -13.68 -8.08
CA PRO A 42 4.81 -12.59 -7.79
C PRO A 42 6.01 -12.59 -8.74
N ILE A 43 6.32 -11.43 -9.29
CA ILE A 43 7.47 -11.26 -10.19
C ILE A 43 8.71 -11.04 -9.33
N GLU A 44 9.77 -11.81 -9.52
CA GLU A 44 11.03 -11.58 -8.84
C GLU A 44 11.68 -10.27 -9.31
N GLY A 45 12.38 -9.60 -8.41
CA GLY A 45 13.03 -8.33 -8.69
C GLY A 45 14.51 -8.36 -8.29
N ASN A 46 15.16 -7.20 -8.34
CA ASN A 46 16.58 -7.09 -8.10
C ASN A 46 16.92 -7.25 -6.60
N TYR A 47 17.95 -8.04 -6.31
CA TYR A 47 18.55 -8.17 -4.97
C TYR A 47 19.59 -7.06 -4.76
N THR A 48 19.13 -5.81 -4.68
CA THR A 48 20.00 -4.65 -4.45
C THR A 48 19.86 -4.20 -3.01
N LYS A 49 20.97 -3.83 -2.37
CA LYS A 49 20.94 -3.21 -1.05
C LYS A 49 20.22 -1.87 -1.13
N LEU A 50 19.15 -1.75 -0.37
CA LEU A 50 18.33 -0.54 -0.31
C LEU A 50 18.88 0.43 0.76
N PRO A 51 18.91 1.74 0.48
CA PRO A 51 19.50 2.72 1.41
C PRO A 51 18.68 2.86 2.71
N ILE A 52 17.37 2.69 2.65
CA ILE A 52 16.48 2.71 3.81
C ILE A 52 15.72 1.38 3.84
N HIS A 53 15.54 0.81 5.03
CA HIS A 53 14.74 -0.41 5.17
C HIS A 53 13.35 -0.22 4.55
N PRO A 54 12.83 -1.15 3.71
CA PRO A 54 11.60 -0.95 2.93
C PRO A 54 10.38 -0.60 3.77
N TYR A 55 10.18 -1.25 4.91
CA TYR A 55 9.08 -0.93 5.81
C TYR A 55 9.18 0.51 6.34
N VAL A 56 10.38 0.93 6.75
CA VAL A 56 10.63 2.29 7.26
C VAL A 56 10.34 3.34 6.17
N LEU A 57 10.80 3.10 4.94
CA LEU A 57 10.47 4.00 3.84
C LEU A 57 8.97 4.04 3.55
N GLY A 58 8.30 2.89 3.51
CA GLY A 58 6.84 2.83 3.32
C GLY A 58 6.09 3.62 4.39
N PHE A 59 6.50 3.47 5.65
CA PHE A 59 5.95 4.21 6.77
C PHE A 59 6.18 5.74 6.63
N ILE A 60 7.38 6.16 6.23
CA ILE A 60 7.71 7.59 5.99
C ILE A 60 6.89 8.16 4.83
N LEU A 61 6.69 7.40 3.78
CA LEU A 61 5.88 7.81 2.63
C LEU A 61 4.40 8.00 2.99
N GLY A 62 3.87 7.22 3.90
CA GLY A 62 2.53 7.43 4.45
C GLY A 62 2.50 8.62 5.41
N ASP A 63 2.85 8.41 6.65
CA ASP A 63 2.67 9.37 7.75
C ASP A 63 3.84 10.35 7.97
N GLY A 64 4.99 10.12 7.34
CA GLY A 64 6.18 10.95 7.56
C GLY A 64 6.05 12.35 6.92
N CYS A 65 6.39 13.37 7.65
CA CYS A 65 6.59 14.73 7.14
C CYS A 65 8.08 14.93 6.82
N ILE A 66 8.41 14.96 5.54
CA ILE A 66 9.78 15.13 5.00
C ILE A 66 9.97 16.61 4.59
N SER A 67 9.69 17.52 5.49
CA SER A 67 9.66 18.94 5.15
C SER A 67 11.00 19.63 5.37
N GLY A 68 11.41 20.39 4.37
CA GLY A 68 12.42 21.44 4.49
C GLY A 68 13.87 20.95 4.61
N ASN A 69 14.75 21.88 4.94
CA ASN A 69 16.20 21.72 4.94
C ASN A 69 16.77 20.86 6.09
N ARG A 70 15.92 20.23 6.90
CA ARG A 70 16.36 19.40 8.03
C ARG A 70 16.27 17.92 7.69
N PRO A 71 17.32 17.15 7.93
CA PRO A 71 17.36 15.71 7.63
C PRO A 71 16.58 14.88 8.68
N THR A 72 15.39 15.35 9.08
CA THR A 72 14.60 14.75 10.14
C THR A 72 13.19 14.52 9.64
N VAL A 73 12.72 13.29 9.73
CA VAL A 73 11.33 12.95 9.45
C VAL A 73 10.51 13.13 10.73
N ARG A 74 9.42 13.90 10.64
CA ARG A 74 8.45 14.02 11.72
C ARG A 74 7.25 13.13 11.44
N VAL A 75 6.79 12.44 12.46
CA VAL A 75 5.63 11.55 12.40
C VAL A 75 4.67 11.88 13.53
N SER A 76 3.39 11.72 13.26
CA SER A 76 2.32 11.85 14.26
C SER A 76 1.43 10.61 14.16
N THR A 77 1.14 9.97 15.30
CA THR A 77 0.30 8.77 15.35
C THR A 77 -0.61 8.80 16.59
N ASN A 78 -1.65 7.98 16.58
CA ASN A 78 -2.50 7.80 17.75
C ASN A 78 -1.71 7.20 18.92
N ARG A 79 -2.09 7.58 20.13
CA ARG A 79 -1.48 7.08 21.37
C ARG A 79 -1.51 5.55 21.49
N GLU A 80 -2.62 4.93 21.09
CA GLU A 80 -2.80 3.47 21.17
C GLU A 80 -1.87 2.69 20.25
N ASP A 81 -1.58 3.26 19.07
CA ASP A 81 -0.75 2.64 18.05
C ASP A 81 0.75 2.85 18.28
N TRP A 82 1.09 3.79 19.14
CA TRP A 82 2.44 4.29 19.37
C TRP A 82 3.46 3.20 19.73
N PRO A 83 3.25 2.35 20.77
CA PRO A 83 4.28 1.42 21.20
C PRO A 83 4.66 0.43 20.07
N GLU A 84 3.65 -0.15 19.42
CA GLU A 84 3.88 -1.12 18.35
C GLU A 84 4.63 -0.50 17.14
N ILE A 85 4.29 0.75 16.80
CA ILE A 85 4.94 1.47 15.69
C ILE A 85 6.40 1.77 16.01
N VAL A 86 6.67 2.32 17.18
CA VAL A 86 8.03 2.69 17.57
C VAL A 86 8.94 1.48 17.68
N ASP A 87 8.48 0.41 18.34
CA ASP A 87 9.26 -0.82 18.49
C ASP A 87 9.59 -1.43 17.12
N ARG A 88 8.64 -1.42 16.21
CA ARG A 88 8.86 -1.91 14.86
C ARG A 88 9.81 -1.04 14.05
N LEU A 89 9.69 0.27 14.12
CA LEU A 89 10.63 1.17 13.45
C LEU A 89 12.04 0.99 14.00
N ARG A 90 12.18 0.89 15.32
CA ARG A 90 13.46 0.63 15.99
C ARG A 90 14.10 -0.69 15.55
N SER A 91 13.31 -1.73 15.36
CA SER A 91 13.81 -3.05 14.93
C SER A 91 14.33 -3.06 13.49
N TYR A 92 13.91 -2.12 12.64
CA TYR A 92 14.30 -2.02 11.24
C TYR A 92 15.31 -0.92 10.94
N LEU A 93 15.60 -0.05 11.90
CA LEU A 93 16.62 0.98 11.76
C LEU A 93 18.00 0.46 12.17
N PRO A 94 19.08 0.95 11.55
CA PRO A 94 20.43 0.53 11.89
C PRO A 94 20.83 0.87 13.32
N ASP A 95 20.24 1.92 13.88
CA ASP A 95 20.35 2.32 15.26
C ASP A 95 18.95 2.66 15.81
N PRO A 96 18.48 1.93 16.84
CA PRO A 96 17.19 2.20 17.49
C PRO A 96 17.06 3.62 18.05
N ASN A 97 18.18 4.25 18.41
CA ASN A 97 18.21 5.61 18.95
C ASN A 97 17.91 6.69 17.90
N LEU A 98 17.80 6.34 16.62
CA LEU A 98 17.34 7.27 15.58
C LEU A 98 15.88 7.68 15.76
N VAL A 99 15.08 6.93 16.53
CA VAL A 99 13.69 7.27 16.85
C VAL A 99 13.65 8.04 18.18
N HIS A 100 13.45 9.33 18.08
CA HIS A 100 13.30 10.22 19.22
C HIS A 100 11.83 10.50 19.51
N GLU A 101 11.41 10.10 20.70
CA GLU A 101 10.04 10.38 21.18
C GLU A 101 9.88 11.85 21.50
N GLY A 102 8.77 12.41 21.08
CA GLY A 102 8.39 13.80 21.34
C GLY A 102 7.18 13.88 22.26
N THR A 103 6.60 15.06 22.29
CA THR A 103 5.44 15.38 23.15
C THR A 103 4.13 14.84 22.57
N GLU A 104 3.18 14.60 23.47
CA GLU A 104 1.79 14.34 23.10
C GLU A 104 1.04 15.68 22.96
N VAL A 105 0.34 15.87 21.86
CA VAL A 105 -0.48 17.06 21.60
C VAL A 105 -1.84 16.62 21.08
N ARG A 106 -2.92 17.00 21.78
CA ARG A 106 -4.31 16.71 21.40
C ARG A 106 -4.59 15.22 21.12
N GLY A 107 -4.01 14.32 21.95
CA GLY A 107 -4.18 12.86 21.80
C GLY A 107 -3.36 12.21 20.69
N ALA A 108 -2.56 12.98 19.96
CA ALA A 108 -1.59 12.45 19.01
C ALA A 108 -0.18 12.50 19.61
N LYS A 109 0.54 11.40 19.50
CA LYS A 109 1.94 11.34 19.88
C LYS A 109 2.84 11.67 18.70
N HIS A 110 3.83 12.51 18.93
CA HIS A 110 4.79 12.95 17.90
C HIS A 110 6.14 12.30 18.15
N PHE A 111 6.82 11.95 17.09
CA PHE A 111 8.20 11.49 17.15
C PHE A 111 8.99 11.93 15.92
N ARG A 112 10.28 11.76 15.99
CA ARG A 112 11.22 12.10 14.91
C ARG A 112 12.12 10.93 14.60
N ILE A 113 12.37 10.71 13.32
CA ILE A 113 13.38 9.78 12.85
C ILE A 113 14.53 10.61 12.31
N HIS A 114 15.70 10.43 12.90
CA HIS A 114 16.93 11.12 12.53
C HIS A 114 17.82 10.22 11.66
N GLY A 115 18.89 10.77 11.12
CA GLY A 115 19.95 10.00 10.44
C GLY A 115 19.63 9.51 9.03
N LEU A 116 18.43 9.79 8.48
CA LEU A 116 18.02 9.34 7.13
C LEU A 116 18.08 10.46 6.07
N GLY A 117 18.68 11.61 6.41
CA GLY A 117 18.63 12.79 5.54
C GLY A 117 19.37 12.64 4.23
N LYS A 118 20.52 11.97 4.24
CA LYS A 118 21.30 11.69 3.04
C LYS A 118 20.54 10.76 2.10
N GLU A 119 20.07 9.65 2.63
CA GLU A 119 19.34 8.63 1.88
C GLU A 119 18.05 9.19 1.27
N LEU A 120 17.30 9.97 2.03
CA LEU A 120 16.09 10.64 1.53
C LEU A 120 16.38 11.69 0.46
N LYS A 121 17.54 12.38 0.57
CA LYS A 121 17.99 13.32 -0.46
C LYS A 121 18.36 12.59 -1.74
N ASP A 122 19.15 11.54 -1.63
CA ASP A 122 19.60 10.73 -2.78
C ASP A 122 18.42 10.04 -3.48
N LEU A 123 17.34 9.73 -2.75
CA LEU A 123 16.08 9.22 -3.28
C LEU A 123 15.17 10.31 -3.85
N GLY A 124 15.53 11.59 -3.79
CA GLY A 124 14.72 12.71 -4.27
C GLY A 124 13.47 13.01 -3.44
N LEU A 125 13.42 12.58 -2.17
CA LEU A 125 12.24 12.69 -1.32
C LEU A 125 12.28 13.92 -0.38
N ILE A 126 13.43 14.58 -0.22
CA ILE A 126 13.54 15.78 0.62
C ILE A 126 12.68 16.90 0.03
N GLY A 127 11.88 17.54 0.88
CA GLY A 127 11.01 18.64 0.48
C GLY A 127 9.68 18.22 -0.15
N CYS A 128 9.47 16.92 -0.42
CA CYS A 128 8.20 16.41 -0.93
C CYS A 128 7.06 16.69 0.05
N LYS A 129 6.03 17.38 -0.42
CA LYS A 129 4.74 17.51 0.28
C LYS A 129 3.92 16.25 0.07
N SER A 130 2.83 16.09 0.80
CA SER A 130 1.97 14.91 0.70
C SER A 130 1.49 14.58 -0.72
N LYS A 131 1.29 15.58 -1.58
CA LYS A 131 0.87 15.40 -2.98
C LYS A 131 2.00 15.01 -3.93
N ASP A 132 3.26 15.28 -3.53
CA ASP A 132 4.46 15.13 -4.37
C ASP A 132 5.22 13.84 -4.04
N LYS A 133 4.82 13.11 -3.01
CA LYS A 133 5.46 11.85 -2.61
C LYS A 133 5.31 10.78 -3.67
N PHE A 134 6.33 9.95 -3.82
CA PHE A 134 6.36 8.82 -4.76
C PHE A 134 7.19 7.67 -4.19
N ILE A 135 7.03 6.49 -4.75
CA ILE A 135 7.88 5.33 -4.42
C ILE A 135 9.07 5.34 -5.39
N PRO A 136 10.31 5.42 -4.91
CA PRO A 136 11.48 5.38 -5.78
C PRO A 136 11.56 4.05 -6.57
N GLU A 137 11.96 4.12 -7.83
CA GLU A 137 11.99 2.99 -8.75
C GLU A 137 12.82 1.81 -8.23
N LEU A 138 13.93 2.11 -7.54
CA LEU A 138 14.78 1.12 -6.89
C LEU A 138 13.99 0.18 -5.96
N TYR A 139 13.00 0.71 -5.24
CA TYR A 139 12.14 -0.05 -4.35
C TYR A 139 11.06 -0.82 -5.10
N LEU A 140 10.49 -0.22 -6.15
CA LEU A 140 9.49 -0.88 -6.99
C LEU A 140 10.05 -2.14 -7.67
N LYS A 141 11.33 -2.10 -8.07
CA LYS A 141 12.02 -3.19 -8.76
C LYS A 141 12.80 -4.13 -7.82
N SER A 142 12.71 -3.94 -6.51
CA SER A 142 13.41 -4.77 -5.53
C SER A 142 12.81 -6.17 -5.38
N SER A 143 13.41 -7.02 -4.55
CA SER A 143 12.94 -8.39 -4.27
C SER A 143 11.49 -8.42 -3.80
N ILE A 144 10.84 -9.57 -3.93
CA ILE A 144 9.46 -9.80 -3.45
C ILE A 144 9.32 -9.41 -1.98
N GLU A 145 10.27 -9.79 -1.15
CA GLU A 145 10.26 -9.49 0.29
C GLU A 145 10.32 -7.99 0.55
N ASN A 146 11.25 -7.27 -0.09
CA ASN A 146 11.38 -5.82 0.06
C ASN A 146 10.11 -5.09 -0.37
N ARG A 147 9.48 -5.50 -1.46
CA ARG A 147 8.21 -4.91 -1.92
C ARG A 147 7.05 -5.22 -0.98
N ARG A 148 7.02 -6.40 -0.35
CA ARG A 148 6.05 -6.74 0.70
C ARG A 148 6.21 -5.85 1.92
N LEU A 149 7.43 -5.67 2.40
CA LEU A 149 7.73 -4.81 3.54
C LEU A 149 7.43 -3.34 3.26
N LEU A 150 7.74 -2.85 2.06
CA LEU A 150 7.41 -1.49 1.65
C LEU A 150 5.89 -1.27 1.62
N LEU A 151 5.16 -2.21 1.02
CA LEU A 151 3.69 -2.16 0.98
C LEU A 151 3.09 -2.21 2.39
N ALA A 152 3.64 -3.03 3.27
CA ALA A 152 3.19 -3.11 4.66
C ALA A 152 3.37 -1.76 5.39
N GLY A 153 4.52 -1.11 5.24
CA GLY A 153 4.75 0.20 5.84
C GLY A 153 3.77 1.27 5.35
N LEU A 154 3.45 1.28 4.06
CA LEU A 154 2.45 2.18 3.48
C LEU A 154 1.04 1.89 3.99
N LEU A 155 0.66 0.61 4.09
CA LEU A 155 -0.68 0.21 4.51
C LEU A 155 -0.89 0.32 6.02
N ASP A 156 0.15 0.13 6.81
CA ASP A 156 0.10 0.31 8.27
C ASP A 156 -0.15 1.77 8.67
N THR A 157 0.13 2.73 7.78
CA THR A 157 -0.20 4.15 7.92
C THR A 157 -1.58 4.46 7.33
N ASP A 158 -1.66 4.66 6.03
CA ASP A 158 -2.82 5.15 5.28
C ASP A 158 -3.74 4.03 4.74
N GLY A 159 -3.46 2.76 5.07
CA GLY A 159 -4.28 1.64 4.66
C GLY A 159 -5.50 1.43 5.56
N CYS A 160 -6.56 0.90 5.00
CA CYS A 160 -7.76 0.48 5.72
C CYS A 160 -8.20 -0.91 5.27
N VAL A 161 -8.54 -1.77 6.22
CA VAL A 161 -9.16 -3.08 5.93
C VAL A 161 -10.64 -2.86 5.69
N GLY A 162 -11.16 -3.42 4.60
CA GLY A 162 -12.60 -3.39 4.33
C GLY A 162 -13.41 -4.05 5.45
N SER A 163 -14.66 -3.60 5.62
CA SER A 163 -15.56 -4.03 6.71
C SER A 163 -15.55 -5.54 6.93
N LYS A 164 -15.37 -5.96 8.18
CA LYS A 164 -15.44 -7.36 8.65
C LYS A 164 -16.76 -8.06 8.28
N LYS A 165 -17.82 -7.30 7.97
CA LYS A 165 -19.15 -7.83 7.57
C LYS A 165 -19.24 -8.27 6.11
N LYS A 166 -18.29 -7.88 5.25
CA LYS A 166 -18.24 -8.32 3.85
C LYS A 166 -17.11 -9.34 3.67
N ILE A 167 -17.43 -10.47 3.07
CA ILE A 167 -16.55 -11.61 2.76
C ILE A 167 -15.34 -11.19 1.87
N SER A 168 -15.31 -9.96 1.36
CA SER A 168 -14.24 -9.48 0.51
C SER A 168 -13.07 -8.95 1.36
N LYS A 169 -11.95 -9.66 1.34
CA LYS A 169 -10.64 -9.24 1.86
C LYS A 169 -10.04 -8.12 0.99
N VAL A 170 -10.79 -7.03 0.80
CA VAL A 170 -10.33 -5.87 0.04
C VAL A 170 -9.78 -4.86 1.03
N SER A 171 -8.52 -4.57 0.93
CA SER A 171 -7.90 -3.43 1.60
C SER A 171 -7.96 -2.21 0.70
N THR A 172 -7.95 -1.03 1.28
CA THR A 172 -7.90 0.22 0.53
C THR A 172 -6.75 1.08 1.05
N TYR A 173 -6.14 1.81 0.15
CA TYR A 173 -5.16 2.85 0.45
C TYR A 173 -5.65 4.18 -0.10
N SER A 174 -5.43 5.27 0.63
CA SER A 174 -5.83 6.61 0.19
C SER A 174 -4.69 7.59 0.39
N SER A 175 -4.40 8.42 -0.61
CA SER A 175 -3.35 9.43 -0.56
C SER A 175 -3.76 10.70 -1.28
N LYS A 176 -3.01 11.77 -1.02
CA LYS A 176 -3.03 13.01 -1.81
C LYS A 176 -2.14 12.93 -3.05
N SER A 177 -1.24 11.95 -3.12
CA SER A 177 -0.34 11.72 -4.23
C SER A 177 -0.90 10.69 -5.20
N GLU A 178 -1.04 11.10 -6.46
CA GLU A 178 -1.33 10.18 -7.57
C GLU A 178 -0.19 9.19 -7.77
N HIS A 179 1.05 9.66 -7.70
CA HIS A 179 2.24 8.84 -7.85
C HIS A 179 2.34 7.73 -6.79
N LEU A 180 1.96 8.01 -5.52
CA LEU A 180 1.89 6.98 -4.49
C LEU A 180 0.81 5.95 -4.80
N ARG A 181 -0.39 6.36 -5.22
CA ARG A 181 -1.45 5.45 -5.63
C ARG A 181 -0.96 4.53 -6.76
N ASP A 182 -0.29 5.09 -7.76
CA ASP A 182 0.20 4.34 -8.91
C ASP A 182 1.34 3.38 -8.53
N GLY A 183 2.25 3.82 -7.69
CA GLY A 183 3.29 2.97 -7.13
C GLY A 183 2.74 1.81 -6.31
N ILE A 184 1.71 2.04 -5.49
CA ILE A 184 1.03 0.99 -4.75
C ILE A 184 0.31 0.02 -5.68
N SER A 185 -0.36 0.52 -6.71
CA SER A 185 -0.98 -0.33 -7.73
C SER A 185 0.06 -1.24 -8.41
N TYR A 186 1.24 -0.70 -8.71
CA TYR A 186 2.35 -1.47 -9.25
C TYR A 186 2.83 -2.54 -8.25
N LEU A 187 3.09 -2.18 -6.99
CA LEU A 187 3.50 -3.12 -5.94
C LEU A 187 2.52 -4.29 -5.83
N VAL A 188 1.23 -4.00 -5.72
CA VAL A 188 0.19 -5.02 -5.58
C VAL A 188 0.18 -5.99 -6.76
N ARG A 189 0.22 -5.46 -8.00
CA ARG A 189 0.24 -6.29 -9.21
C ARG A 189 1.51 -7.11 -9.33
N SER A 190 2.65 -6.52 -9.03
CA SER A 190 3.95 -7.20 -9.07
C SER A 190 4.10 -8.28 -7.98
N LEU A 191 3.26 -8.24 -6.94
CA LEU A 191 3.13 -9.26 -5.90
C LEU A 191 2.02 -10.30 -6.19
N GLY A 192 1.49 -10.32 -7.42
CA GLY A 192 0.46 -11.28 -7.84
C GLY A 192 -0.95 -10.91 -7.39
N GLY A 193 -1.19 -9.68 -6.97
CA GLY A 193 -2.49 -9.20 -6.54
C GLY A 193 -3.27 -8.44 -7.61
N LEU A 194 -4.47 -8.04 -7.24
CA LEU A 194 -5.33 -7.17 -8.04
C LEU A 194 -5.45 -5.80 -7.40
N SER A 195 -5.37 -4.76 -8.22
CA SER A 195 -5.58 -3.38 -7.78
C SER A 195 -6.49 -2.63 -8.72
N THR A 196 -7.37 -1.81 -8.14
CA THR A 196 -8.22 -0.87 -8.88
C THR A 196 -7.92 0.54 -8.40
N LYS A 197 -7.62 1.44 -9.34
CA LYS A 197 -7.33 2.84 -9.05
C LYS A 197 -8.61 3.65 -9.15
N ASN A 198 -8.86 4.50 -8.16
CA ASN A 198 -9.98 5.43 -8.11
C ASN A 198 -9.49 6.80 -7.65
N GLU A 199 -10.29 7.83 -7.94
CA GLU A 199 -10.09 9.17 -7.40
C GLU A 199 -11.42 9.75 -6.93
N SER A 200 -11.36 10.67 -5.98
CA SER A 200 -12.53 11.36 -5.45
C SER A 200 -12.16 12.80 -5.18
N THR A 201 -12.86 13.72 -5.85
CA THR A 201 -12.72 15.15 -5.61
C THR A 201 -13.88 15.65 -4.77
N ARG A 202 -13.56 16.31 -3.66
CA ARG A 202 -14.56 16.87 -2.74
C ARG A 202 -14.27 18.35 -2.48
N PHE A 203 -15.33 19.15 -2.42
CA PHE A 203 -15.22 20.53 -1.95
C PHE A 203 -15.25 20.55 -0.42
N LYS A 204 -14.19 21.04 0.19
CA LYS A 204 -14.06 21.12 1.66
C LYS A 204 -13.22 22.33 2.04
N TYR A 205 -13.67 23.08 3.06
CA TYR A 205 -12.99 24.28 3.54
C TYR A 205 -12.66 25.31 2.44
N GLY A 206 -13.65 25.61 1.56
CA GLY A 206 -13.50 26.62 0.51
C GLY A 206 -12.63 26.22 -0.69
N ARG A 207 -12.22 24.95 -0.81
CA ARG A 207 -11.39 24.46 -1.92
C ARG A 207 -11.73 23.03 -2.34
N TYR A 208 -11.48 22.72 -3.59
CA TYR A 208 -11.52 21.34 -4.07
C TYR A 208 -10.29 20.58 -3.60
N THR A 209 -10.49 19.36 -3.16
CA THR A 209 -9.43 18.48 -2.72
C THR A 209 -9.64 17.11 -3.35
N THR A 210 -8.66 16.66 -4.14
CA THR A 210 -8.65 15.32 -4.72
C THR A 210 -7.92 14.35 -3.79
N SER A 211 -8.48 13.16 -3.66
CA SER A 211 -7.87 12.02 -2.99
C SER A 211 -7.79 10.86 -3.97
N TYR A 212 -6.64 10.24 -4.05
CA TYR A 212 -6.35 9.11 -4.92
C TYR A 212 -6.41 7.82 -4.10
N MET A 213 -7.20 6.86 -4.56
CA MET A 213 -7.44 5.62 -3.83
C MET A 213 -7.02 4.41 -4.66
N CYS A 214 -6.58 3.37 -3.96
CA CYS A 214 -6.27 2.07 -4.53
C CYS A 214 -7.00 0.99 -3.72
N SER A 215 -7.87 0.21 -4.37
CA SER A 215 -8.46 -0.99 -3.78
C SER A 215 -7.52 -2.16 -4.05
N ILE A 216 -7.24 -2.97 -3.03
CA ILE A 216 -6.16 -3.96 -3.01
C ILE A 216 -6.74 -5.32 -2.65
N ARG A 217 -6.42 -6.33 -3.47
CA ARG A 217 -6.68 -7.75 -3.17
C ARG A 217 -5.40 -8.55 -3.33
N LEU A 218 -4.98 -9.20 -2.24
CA LEU A 218 -3.79 -10.05 -2.18
C LEU A 218 -4.15 -11.40 -1.58
N ALA A 219 -3.40 -12.45 -1.91
CA ALA A 219 -3.56 -13.77 -1.34
C ALA A 219 -3.04 -13.86 0.11
N PHE A 220 -2.33 -12.86 0.59
CA PHE A 220 -1.78 -12.77 1.94
C PHE A 220 -2.25 -11.48 2.62
N ASN A 221 -2.11 -11.41 3.95
CA ASN A 221 -2.33 -10.18 4.71
C ASN A 221 -1.14 -9.22 4.48
N PRO A 222 -1.37 -8.04 3.88
CA PRO A 222 -0.29 -7.10 3.63
C PRO A 222 0.04 -6.19 4.82
N PHE A 223 -0.71 -6.25 5.92
CA PHE A 223 -0.48 -5.45 7.12
C PHE A 223 0.41 -6.20 8.10
N LEU A 224 1.30 -5.50 8.77
CA LEU A 224 2.06 -6.02 9.90
C LEU A 224 1.48 -5.58 11.25
N ARG A 225 0.66 -4.53 11.28
CA ARG A 225 -0.01 -4.08 12.51
C ARG A 225 -1.12 -5.06 12.92
N LYS A 226 -1.17 -5.34 14.25
CA LYS A 226 -2.10 -6.34 14.82
C LYS A 226 -3.58 -5.94 14.71
N TYR A 227 -3.87 -4.65 14.68
CA TYR A 227 -5.24 -4.11 14.78
C TYR A 227 -5.76 -3.45 13.49
N LYS A 228 -5.07 -3.68 12.37
CA LYS A 228 -5.58 -3.28 11.04
C LYS A 228 -6.11 -4.42 10.22
#